data_c77bd1e77479b182516710b29362799b
#
_entry.id   c77bd1e77479b182516710b29362799b
#
_cell.length_a   1.000
_cell.length_b   1.000
_cell.length_c   1.000
_cell.angle_alpha   90.00
_cell.angle_beta   90.00
_cell.angle_gamma   90.00
#
_symmetry.space_group_name_H-M   'P 1'
#
loop_
_entity.id
_entity.type
_entity.pdbx_description
1 polymer ?
#
loop_
_entity_poly.entity_id
_entity_poly.type
_entity_poly.pdbx_seq_one_letter_code
_entity_poly.pdbx_strand_id
1 'polypeptide(L)'
;FAQNAPVAAVTRLANKYARSTYSHKVNRQEITESAFDMIDELFGENGKNEILNNPIFKAHFIVAKSKGLTQFENKILQGAGLISSIVRNKIDRRLLKNQYERYIFRPASSNLHLQDPYQFKTQYIDLNQNNITDSLLASGSIPYVMSGIKDIQGASKGMYRDGGIIDYHFDVSLENAPHNTEHKTEHNGLTLYPHFNASPKAGWFDKSSTRQVSHESYKNTVLLVPSNKFIESLPYRKIPDRTDFTNLPADVRIKYWLTVLSETERVADEMSQFISTQDLSKIKPF
;
A
#
# COMPACT_ATOMS: atom_id res chain seq x y z
N PHE A 1 9.26 -9.79 2.05
CA PHE A 1 10.06 -10.19 3.22
C PHE A 1 9.47 -11.40 3.96
N ALA A 2 8.14 -11.53 4.01
CA ALA A 2 7.51 -12.67 4.69
C ALA A 2 7.52 -13.99 3.89
N GLN A 3 8.00 -13.99 2.64
CA GLN A 3 8.27 -15.19 1.84
C GLN A 3 9.75 -15.59 1.95
N ASN A 4 10.07 -16.87 1.72
CA ASN A 4 11.43 -17.39 1.80
C ASN A 4 12.36 -16.80 0.72
N ALA A 5 11.80 -16.46 -0.46
CA ALA A 5 12.51 -15.84 -1.57
C ALA A 5 11.85 -14.50 -1.97
N PRO A 6 11.88 -13.47 -1.12
CA PRO A 6 11.09 -12.25 -1.31
C PRO A 6 11.50 -11.47 -2.56
N VAL A 7 12.79 -11.42 -2.88
CA VAL A 7 13.27 -10.75 -4.09
C VAL A 7 12.74 -11.43 -5.34
N ALA A 8 12.80 -12.76 -5.42
CA ALA A 8 12.28 -13.52 -6.54
C ALA A 8 10.76 -13.34 -6.70
N ALA A 9 10.00 -13.34 -5.61
CA ALA A 9 8.56 -13.13 -5.62
C ALA A 9 8.18 -11.74 -6.17
N VAL A 10 8.84 -10.69 -5.67
CA VAL A 10 8.60 -9.31 -6.14
C VAL A 10 9.05 -9.14 -7.59
N THR A 11 10.16 -9.73 -7.98
CA THR A 11 10.66 -9.67 -9.38
C THR A 11 9.69 -10.33 -10.34
N ARG A 12 9.10 -11.50 -9.98
CA ARG A 12 8.05 -12.13 -10.81
C ARG A 12 6.84 -11.21 -10.98
N LEU A 13 6.32 -10.68 -9.87
CA LEU A 13 5.20 -9.74 -9.89
C LEU A 13 5.50 -8.51 -10.75
N ALA A 14 6.64 -7.86 -10.53
CA ALA A 14 7.03 -6.65 -11.25
C ALA A 14 7.17 -6.89 -12.76
N ASN A 15 7.78 -8.02 -13.16
CA ASN A 15 7.88 -8.41 -14.57
C ASN A 15 6.51 -8.69 -15.18
N LYS A 16 5.63 -9.42 -14.47
CA LYS A 16 4.27 -9.69 -14.95
C LYS A 16 3.49 -8.38 -15.11
N TYR A 17 3.55 -7.48 -14.14
CA TYR A 17 2.90 -6.18 -14.22
C TYR A 17 3.45 -5.31 -15.36
N ALA A 18 4.77 -5.22 -15.51
CA ALA A 18 5.39 -4.46 -16.59
C ALA A 18 4.98 -4.95 -17.98
N ARG A 19 4.76 -6.26 -18.14
CA ARG A 19 4.35 -6.90 -19.41
C ARG A 19 2.84 -6.99 -19.62
N SER A 20 2.04 -6.58 -18.64
CA SER A 20 0.58 -6.63 -18.75
C SER A 20 0.08 -5.79 -19.92
N THR A 21 -0.88 -6.34 -20.64
CA THR A 21 -1.61 -5.64 -21.72
C THR A 21 -3.10 -5.79 -21.44
N TYR A 22 -3.85 -4.77 -21.77
CA TYR A 22 -5.30 -4.75 -21.59
C TYR A 22 -6.01 -4.58 -22.92
N SER A 23 -7.27 -4.97 -22.98
CA SER A 23 -8.12 -4.77 -24.14
C SER A 23 -8.25 -3.28 -24.49
N HIS A 24 -8.59 -2.96 -25.74
CA HIS A 24 -8.79 -1.57 -26.18
C HIS A 24 -9.85 -0.81 -25.34
N LYS A 25 -10.83 -1.54 -24.80
CA LYS A 25 -11.88 -1.01 -23.93
C LYS A 25 -11.77 -1.68 -22.54
N VAL A 26 -10.62 -1.48 -21.91
CA VAL A 26 -10.36 -2.03 -20.58
C VAL A 26 -11.49 -1.65 -19.62
N ASN A 27 -11.97 -2.62 -18.87
CA ASN A 27 -12.99 -2.43 -17.87
C ASN A 27 -12.50 -2.83 -16.48
N ARG A 28 -13.27 -2.45 -15.46
CA ARG A 28 -12.94 -2.71 -14.06
C ARG A 28 -12.73 -4.19 -13.75
N GLN A 29 -13.53 -5.06 -14.34
CA GLN A 29 -13.45 -6.50 -14.12
C GLN A 29 -12.14 -7.07 -14.68
N GLU A 30 -11.77 -6.72 -15.92
CA GLU A 30 -10.52 -7.13 -16.55
C GLU A 30 -9.29 -6.75 -15.72
N ILE A 31 -9.26 -5.53 -15.17
CA ILE A 31 -8.16 -5.09 -14.30
C ILE A 31 -8.16 -5.89 -13.00
N THR A 32 -9.32 -6.19 -12.43
CA THR A 32 -9.42 -6.95 -11.18
C THR A 32 -8.97 -8.40 -11.36
N GLU A 33 -9.36 -9.05 -12.47
CA GLU A 33 -8.92 -10.40 -12.83
C GLU A 33 -7.40 -10.44 -13.06
N SER A 34 -6.86 -9.46 -13.80
CA SER A 34 -5.41 -9.33 -13.98
C SER A 34 -4.66 -9.13 -12.66
N ALA A 35 -5.22 -8.36 -11.73
CA ALA A 35 -4.62 -8.18 -10.42
C ALA A 35 -4.65 -9.46 -9.58
N PHE A 36 -5.71 -10.26 -9.71
CA PHE A 36 -5.79 -11.57 -9.08
C PHE A 36 -4.68 -12.51 -9.59
N ASP A 37 -4.51 -12.59 -10.92
CA ASP A 37 -3.44 -13.38 -11.54
C ASP A 37 -2.03 -12.93 -11.12
N MET A 38 -1.84 -11.62 -10.89
CA MET A 38 -0.58 -11.08 -10.38
C MET A 38 -0.32 -11.48 -8.93
N ILE A 39 -1.36 -11.54 -8.10
CA ILE A 39 -1.25 -11.97 -6.72
C ILE A 39 -0.91 -13.47 -6.65
N ASP A 40 -1.50 -14.29 -7.52
CA ASP A 40 -1.15 -15.71 -7.61
C ASP A 40 0.32 -15.90 -8.04
N GLU A 41 0.81 -15.10 -8.99
CA GLU A 41 2.22 -15.09 -9.37
C GLU A 41 3.15 -14.66 -8.21
N LEU A 42 2.72 -13.66 -7.43
CA LEU A 42 3.46 -13.21 -6.24
C LEU A 42 3.58 -14.34 -5.21
N PHE A 43 2.50 -15.04 -4.94
CA PHE A 43 2.50 -16.14 -3.95
C PHE A 43 3.25 -17.37 -4.47
N GLY A 44 3.11 -17.71 -5.74
CA GLY A 44 3.58 -18.99 -6.26
C GLY A 44 2.97 -20.17 -5.48
N GLU A 45 3.63 -21.31 -5.47
CA GLU A 45 3.08 -22.53 -4.87
C GLU A 45 2.94 -22.46 -3.33
N ASN A 46 3.92 -21.87 -2.63
CA ASN A 46 4.01 -21.93 -1.18
C ASN A 46 3.93 -20.58 -0.47
N GLY A 47 3.90 -19.45 -1.21
CA GLY A 47 4.03 -18.12 -0.63
C GLY A 47 2.97 -17.78 0.41
N LYS A 48 1.73 -18.26 0.27
CA LYS A 48 0.69 -18.07 1.30
C LYS A 48 1.10 -18.73 2.62
N ASN A 49 1.56 -19.99 2.57
CA ASN A 49 2.02 -20.72 3.75
C ASN A 49 3.25 -20.05 4.37
N GLU A 50 4.19 -19.64 3.55
CA GLU A 50 5.40 -18.94 3.98
C GLU A 50 5.06 -17.64 4.73
N ILE A 51 4.17 -16.81 4.17
CA ILE A 51 3.73 -15.57 4.80
C ILE A 51 3.02 -15.82 6.14
N LEU A 52 2.09 -16.79 6.16
CA LEU A 52 1.29 -17.08 7.35
C LEU A 52 2.13 -17.64 8.51
N ASN A 53 3.17 -18.41 8.20
CA ASN A 53 4.00 -19.10 9.17
C ASN A 53 5.37 -18.45 9.41
N ASN A 54 5.65 -17.28 8.79
CA ASN A 54 6.95 -16.63 8.97
C ASN A 54 7.16 -16.27 10.46
N PRO A 55 8.26 -16.73 11.08
CA PRO A 55 8.50 -16.48 12.51
C PRO A 55 8.90 -15.03 12.80
N ILE A 56 9.50 -14.34 11.81
CA ILE A 56 10.12 -13.02 11.98
C ILE A 56 9.25 -11.93 11.36
N PHE A 57 8.98 -12.03 10.06
CA PHE A 57 8.25 -11.00 9.29
C PHE A 57 6.75 -11.26 9.31
N LYS A 58 6.00 -10.37 9.90
CA LYS A 58 4.54 -10.43 9.98
C LYS A 58 3.91 -9.52 8.93
N ALA A 59 3.27 -10.11 7.93
CA ALA A 59 2.58 -9.34 6.89
C ALA A 59 1.28 -8.72 7.45
N HIS A 60 1.05 -7.45 7.12
CA HIS A 60 -0.17 -6.72 7.48
C HIS A 60 -0.76 -6.10 6.22
N PHE A 61 -2.03 -6.40 5.93
CA PHE A 61 -2.74 -5.81 4.80
C PHE A 61 -3.80 -4.84 5.32
N ILE A 62 -3.65 -3.57 4.95
CA ILE A 62 -4.59 -2.52 5.35
C ILE A 62 -5.64 -2.37 4.26
N VAL A 63 -6.90 -2.40 4.66
CA VAL A 63 -8.06 -2.38 3.78
C VAL A 63 -9.08 -1.39 4.34
N ALA A 64 -9.71 -0.61 3.46
CA ALA A 64 -10.79 0.29 3.82
C ALA A 64 -12.15 -0.38 3.57
N LYS A 65 -12.93 -0.61 4.62
CA LYS A 65 -14.33 -1.00 4.47
C LYS A 65 -15.16 0.23 4.15
N SER A 66 -15.81 0.23 2.99
CA SER A 66 -16.67 1.31 2.52
C SER A 66 -18.06 1.24 3.12
N LYS A 67 -18.66 2.40 3.43
CA LYS A 67 -20.02 2.57 3.98
C LYS A 67 -20.82 3.59 3.17
N GLY A 68 -22.14 3.55 3.28
CA GLY A 68 -23.02 4.49 2.57
C GLY A 68 -22.85 4.39 1.05
N LEU A 69 -22.76 5.53 0.36
CA LEU A 69 -22.68 5.56 -1.10
C LEU A 69 -21.35 5.01 -1.64
N THR A 70 -20.27 5.03 -0.86
CA THR A 70 -18.96 4.55 -1.31
C THR A 70 -18.87 3.02 -1.45
N GLN A 71 -19.82 2.27 -0.86
CA GLN A 71 -19.85 0.81 -0.95
C GLN A 71 -20.37 0.28 -2.29
N PHE A 72 -21.09 1.11 -3.07
CA PHE A 72 -21.70 0.66 -4.31
C PHE A 72 -20.70 0.60 -5.46
N GLU A 73 -20.89 -0.38 -6.37
CA GLU A 73 -20.16 -0.52 -7.63
C GLU A 73 -20.74 0.38 -8.75
N ASN A 74 -21.97 0.84 -8.59
CA ASN A 74 -22.56 1.78 -9.54
C ASN A 74 -21.76 3.06 -9.59
N LYS A 75 -21.33 3.46 -10.81
CA LYS A 75 -20.43 4.60 -11.03
C LYS A 75 -20.99 5.93 -10.49
N ILE A 76 -22.30 6.14 -10.60
CA ILE A 76 -22.94 7.38 -10.14
C ILE A 76 -22.96 7.44 -8.62
N LEU A 77 -23.44 6.37 -7.97
CA LEU A 77 -23.49 6.29 -6.50
C LEU A 77 -22.10 6.35 -5.88
N GLN A 78 -21.15 5.60 -6.44
CA GLN A 78 -19.77 5.61 -5.99
C GLN A 78 -19.15 7.02 -6.15
N GLY A 79 -19.43 7.70 -7.29
CA GLY A 79 -18.98 9.06 -7.54
C GLY A 79 -19.50 10.06 -6.54
N ALA A 80 -20.81 10.03 -6.28
CA ALA A 80 -21.42 10.87 -5.25
C ALA A 80 -20.82 10.62 -3.87
N GLY A 81 -20.57 9.35 -3.54
CA GLY A 81 -19.87 8.96 -2.31
C GLY A 81 -18.46 9.53 -2.20
N LEU A 82 -17.65 9.42 -3.27
CA LEU A 82 -16.30 9.96 -3.30
C LEU A 82 -16.25 11.49 -3.25
N ILE A 83 -17.16 12.17 -3.94
CA ILE A 83 -17.30 13.65 -3.84
C ILE A 83 -17.63 14.04 -2.40
N SER A 84 -18.57 13.34 -1.75
CA SER A 84 -18.86 13.54 -0.34
C SER A 84 -17.62 13.32 0.54
N SER A 85 -16.79 12.33 0.22
CA SER A 85 -15.53 12.08 0.94
C SER A 85 -14.54 13.24 0.77
N ILE A 86 -14.39 13.76 -0.44
CA ILE A 86 -13.52 14.93 -0.72
C ILE A 86 -13.97 16.15 0.12
N VAL A 87 -15.26 16.46 0.13
CA VAL A 87 -15.79 17.58 0.91
C VAL A 87 -15.55 17.38 2.40
N ARG A 88 -15.87 16.21 2.93
CA ARG A 88 -15.64 15.87 4.34
C ARG A 88 -14.16 15.97 4.72
N ASN A 89 -13.28 15.44 3.89
CA ASN A 89 -11.84 15.49 4.13
C ASN A 89 -11.27 16.91 4.11
N LYS A 90 -11.83 17.80 3.28
CA LYS A 90 -11.45 19.22 3.27
C LYS A 90 -11.86 19.95 4.55
N ILE A 91 -13.03 19.63 5.11
CA ILE A 91 -13.52 20.22 6.35
C ILE A 91 -12.72 19.66 7.55
N ASP A 92 -12.75 18.36 7.72
CA ASP A 92 -12.00 17.64 8.74
C ASP A 92 -11.84 16.16 8.30
N ARG A 93 -10.58 15.69 8.23
CA ARG A 93 -10.28 14.30 7.85
C ARG A 93 -11.00 13.29 8.76
N ARG A 94 -11.21 13.61 10.04
CA ARG A 94 -11.94 12.75 10.99
C ARG A 94 -13.37 12.43 10.55
N LEU A 95 -14.00 13.26 9.70
CA LEU A 95 -15.35 13.00 9.18
C LEU A 95 -15.41 11.81 8.22
N LEU A 96 -14.27 11.37 7.68
CA LEU A 96 -14.19 10.19 6.82
C LEU A 96 -14.52 8.90 7.57
N LYS A 97 -14.39 8.85 8.90
CA LYS A 97 -14.79 7.69 9.74
C LYS A 97 -16.27 7.32 9.61
N ASN A 98 -17.10 8.25 9.13
CA ASN A 98 -18.51 7.96 8.85
C ASN A 98 -18.71 7.18 7.54
N GLN A 99 -17.72 7.21 6.65
CA GLN A 99 -17.77 6.56 5.33
C GLN A 99 -16.84 5.36 5.21
N TYR A 100 -15.84 5.26 6.07
CA TYR A 100 -14.83 4.21 6.04
C TYR A 100 -14.51 3.69 7.44
N GLU A 101 -14.16 2.39 7.48
CA GLU A 101 -13.53 1.74 8.64
C GLU A 101 -12.24 1.08 8.18
N ARG A 102 -11.22 1.08 9.03
CA ARG A 102 -9.95 0.41 8.75
C ARG A 102 -10.03 -1.05 9.18
N TYR A 103 -9.62 -1.95 8.30
CA TYR A 103 -9.43 -3.35 8.60
C TYR A 103 -7.97 -3.72 8.35
N ILE A 104 -7.36 -4.40 9.29
CA ILE A 104 -5.97 -4.85 9.22
C ILE A 104 -5.98 -6.37 9.32
N PHE A 105 -5.69 -7.01 8.19
CA PHE A 105 -5.49 -8.44 8.14
C PHE A 105 -4.05 -8.75 8.50
N ARG A 106 -3.82 -9.51 9.58
CA ARG A 106 -2.50 -9.79 10.13
C ARG A 106 -2.42 -11.19 10.72
N PRO A 107 -1.23 -11.82 10.81
CA PRO A 107 -1.09 -13.08 11.54
C PRO A 107 -1.54 -12.92 13.00
N ALA A 108 -2.21 -13.95 13.55
CA ALA A 108 -2.69 -13.94 14.93
C ALA A 108 -1.55 -13.71 15.96
N SER A 109 -0.32 -14.09 15.58
CA SER A 109 0.89 -13.86 16.39
C SER A 109 1.42 -12.43 16.38
N SER A 110 0.80 -11.52 15.60
CA SER A 110 1.19 -10.12 15.57
C SER A 110 0.49 -9.32 16.66
N ASN A 111 1.25 -8.55 17.40
CA ASN A 111 0.77 -7.60 18.41
C ASN A 111 0.85 -6.14 17.96
N LEU A 112 1.12 -5.87 16.69
CA LEU A 112 1.20 -4.52 16.14
C LEU A 112 -0.17 -3.82 16.24
N HIS A 113 -0.18 -2.62 16.81
CA HIS A 113 -1.33 -1.73 16.86
C HIS A 113 -1.01 -0.39 16.21
N LEU A 114 -2.04 0.26 15.67
CA LEU A 114 -1.92 1.61 15.14
C LEU A 114 -2.48 2.62 16.15
N GLN A 115 -1.71 3.66 16.43
CA GLN A 115 -2.23 4.89 17.02
C GLN A 115 -2.61 5.85 15.92
N ASP A 116 -3.90 6.15 15.84
CA ASP A 116 -4.49 6.94 14.77
C ASP A 116 -4.99 8.29 15.32
N PRO A 117 -4.38 9.41 14.93
CA PRO A 117 -4.82 10.74 15.38
C PRO A 117 -6.22 11.12 14.85
N TYR A 118 -6.69 10.44 13.81
CA TYR A 118 -8.00 10.68 13.22
C TYR A 118 -9.11 9.80 13.75
N GLN A 119 -8.77 8.82 14.59
CA GLN A 119 -9.72 7.95 15.30
C GLN A 119 -10.63 7.13 14.36
N PHE A 120 -10.09 6.63 13.25
CA PHE A 120 -10.81 5.65 12.43
C PHE A 120 -11.02 4.37 13.24
N LYS A 121 -12.24 3.84 13.18
CA LYS A 121 -12.51 2.52 13.75
C LYS A 121 -11.62 1.50 13.06
N THR A 122 -10.74 0.86 13.82
CA THR A 122 -9.80 -0.15 13.32
C THR A 122 -10.20 -1.53 13.83
N GLN A 123 -10.30 -2.49 12.92
CA GLN A 123 -10.55 -3.90 13.19
C GLN A 123 -9.32 -4.71 12.79
N TYR A 124 -8.90 -5.62 13.67
CA TYR A 124 -7.81 -6.55 13.40
C TYR A 124 -8.41 -7.92 13.11
N ILE A 125 -8.05 -8.50 11.98
CA ILE A 125 -8.57 -9.79 11.50
C ILE A 125 -7.41 -10.75 11.32
N ASP A 126 -7.58 -11.97 11.82
CA ASP A 126 -6.57 -13.00 11.67
C ASP A 126 -6.45 -13.43 10.21
N LEU A 127 -5.23 -13.26 9.68
CA LEU A 127 -4.87 -13.66 8.33
C LEU A 127 -4.77 -15.18 8.26
N ASN A 128 -5.40 -15.78 7.25
CA ASN A 128 -5.42 -17.22 7.04
C ASN A 128 -5.48 -17.56 5.54
N GLN A 129 -5.42 -18.85 5.20
CA GLN A 129 -5.42 -19.34 3.80
C GLN A 129 -6.63 -18.87 2.98
N ASN A 130 -7.78 -18.67 3.63
CA ASN A 130 -9.04 -18.36 2.95
C ASN A 130 -9.25 -16.86 2.74
N ASN A 131 -8.53 -15.99 3.46
CA ASN A 131 -8.71 -14.55 3.35
C ASN A 131 -7.48 -13.77 2.86
N ILE A 132 -6.29 -14.42 2.80
CA ILE A 132 -5.05 -13.75 2.43
C ILE A 132 -5.09 -13.14 1.01
N THR A 133 -5.63 -13.87 0.03
CA THR A 133 -5.74 -13.39 -1.36
C THR A 133 -6.72 -12.23 -1.45
N ASP A 134 -7.91 -12.38 -0.88
CA ASP A 134 -8.95 -11.35 -0.91
C ASP A 134 -8.53 -10.07 -0.18
N SER A 135 -7.85 -10.22 0.96
CA SER A 135 -7.36 -9.06 1.73
C SER A 135 -6.26 -8.31 1.00
N LEU A 136 -5.34 -9.01 0.33
CA LEU A 136 -4.29 -8.38 -0.47
C LEU A 136 -4.88 -7.71 -1.72
N LEU A 137 -5.81 -8.37 -2.41
CA LEU A 137 -6.50 -7.80 -3.56
C LEU A 137 -7.32 -6.55 -3.16
N ALA A 138 -8.05 -6.63 -2.04
CA ALA A 138 -8.80 -5.50 -1.51
C ALA A 138 -7.89 -4.32 -1.16
N SER A 139 -6.70 -4.58 -0.59
CA SER A 139 -5.71 -3.55 -0.24
C SER A 139 -5.24 -2.72 -1.44
N GLY A 140 -5.33 -3.26 -2.66
CA GLY A 140 -5.00 -2.57 -3.91
C GLY A 140 -6.23 -2.20 -4.77
N SER A 141 -7.47 -2.44 -4.30
CA SER A 141 -8.69 -2.25 -5.11
C SER A 141 -9.11 -0.78 -5.16
N ILE A 142 -8.47 -0.02 -6.05
CA ILE A 142 -8.72 1.42 -6.24
C ILE A 142 -10.14 1.65 -6.79
N PRO A 143 -10.94 2.54 -6.18
CA PRO A 143 -12.26 2.92 -6.69
C PRO A 143 -12.22 3.35 -8.16
N TYR A 144 -13.22 3.01 -8.93
CA TYR A 144 -13.34 3.19 -10.39
C TYR A 144 -12.41 2.34 -11.25
N VAL A 145 -11.21 2.04 -10.78
CA VAL A 145 -10.20 1.29 -11.54
C VAL A 145 -10.43 -0.21 -11.39
N MET A 146 -10.71 -0.67 -10.16
CA MET A 146 -10.94 -2.07 -9.84
C MET A 146 -12.27 -2.27 -9.13
N SER A 147 -12.79 -3.49 -9.18
CA SER A 147 -13.90 -3.91 -8.33
C SER A 147 -13.46 -4.01 -6.87
N GLY A 148 -14.34 -3.63 -5.95
CA GLY A 148 -14.10 -3.90 -4.54
C GLY A 148 -14.32 -5.38 -4.22
N ILE A 149 -13.77 -5.83 -3.11
CA ILE A 149 -13.93 -7.20 -2.62
C ILE A 149 -15.05 -7.24 -1.60
N LYS A 150 -16.00 -8.12 -1.82
CA LYS A 150 -17.19 -8.24 -0.96
C LYS A 150 -17.03 -9.37 0.03
N ASP A 151 -17.38 -9.09 1.29
CA ASP A 151 -17.54 -10.10 2.34
C ASP A 151 -16.29 -10.97 2.58
N ILE A 152 -15.14 -10.34 2.82
CA ILE A 152 -13.88 -11.05 3.11
C ILE A 152 -14.06 -11.92 4.36
N GLN A 153 -13.62 -13.17 4.29
CA GLN A 153 -13.78 -14.14 5.37
C GLN A 153 -13.09 -13.65 6.66
N GLY A 154 -13.78 -13.82 7.78
CA GLY A 154 -13.32 -13.38 9.10
C GLY A 154 -13.64 -11.92 9.41
N ALA A 155 -13.96 -11.11 8.41
CA ALA A 155 -14.37 -9.72 8.56
C ALA A 155 -15.90 -9.57 8.49
N SER A 156 -16.42 -8.43 8.94
CA SER A 156 -17.87 -8.17 8.87
C SER A 156 -18.32 -7.98 7.41
N LYS A 157 -19.55 -8.38 7.09
CA LYS A 157 -20.10 -8.24 5.73
C LYS A 157 -19.99 -6.78 5.23
N GLY A 158 -19.64 -6.61 3.96
CA GLY A 158 -19.55 -5.30 3.32
C GLY A 158 -18.59 -5.26 2.13
N MET A 159 -18.33 -4.06 1.63
CA MET A 159 -17.45 -3.79 0.50
C MET A 159 -16.09 -3.28 0.98
N TYR A 160 -15.04 -3.97 0.59
CA TYR A 160 -13.66 -3.70 0.96
C TYR A 160 -12.87 -3.17 -0.25
N ARG A 161 -12.05 -2.15 0.00
CA ARG A 161 -11.29 -1.44 -1.03
C ARG A 161 -9.91 -1.04 -0.54
N ASP A 162 -9.15 -0.44 -1.43
CA ASP A 162 -7.80 0.08 -1.23
C ASP A 162 -7.65 0.80 0.12
N GLY A 163 -6.73 0.30 0.94
CA GLY A 163 -6.40 0.89 2.23
C GLY A 163 -5.89 2.32 2.13
N GLY A 164 -5.26 2.67 1.02
CA GLY A 164 -4.77 4.02 0.74
C GLY A 164 -5.87 5.10 0.69
N ILE A 165 -7.15 4.72 0.58
CA ILE A 165 -8.27 5.66 0.75
C ILE A 165 -8.15 6.39 2.08
N ILE A 166 -7.79 5.65 3.15
CA ILE A 166 -7.61 6.16 4.50
C ILE A 166 -6.11 6.41 4.77
N ASP A 167 -5.27 5.41 4.52
CA ASP A 167 -3.87 5.40 4.92
C ASP A 167 -2.95 5.38 3.69
N TYR A 168 -3.00 6.45 2.89
CA TYR A 168 -2.22 6.52 1.65
C TYR A 168 -0.71 6.48 1.91
N HIS A 169 -0.24 7.21 2.93
CA HIS A 169 1.15 7.22 3.37
C HIS A 169 1.28 7.08 4.90
N PHE A 170 0.33 6.42 5.54
CA PHE A 170 0.40 6.03 6.97
C PHE A 170 0.63 7.18 7.96
N ASP A 171 -0.26 8.16 7.99
CA ASP A 171 -0.23 9.17 9.07
C ASP A 171 -0.75 8.59 10.39
N VAL A 172 -0.04 7.58 10.88
CA VAL A 172 -0.32 6.81 12.10
C VAL A 172 0.99 6.40 12.76
N SER A 173 1.00 6.24 14.07
CA SER A 173 2.12 5.65 14.78
C SER A 173 1.94 4.14 14.92
N LEU A 174 3.04 3.40 14.74
CA LEU A 174 3.07 1.95 14.89
C LEU A 174 3.54 1.60 16.30
N GLU A 175 2.78 0.81 17.02
CA GLU A 175 3.12 0.36 18.36
C GLU A 175 2.95 -1.15 18.49
N ASN A 176 3.79 -1.79 19.30
CA ASN A 176 3.53 -3.14 19.77
C ASN A 176 2.70 -3.07 21.05
N ALA A 177 1.57 -3.78 21.09
CA ALA A 177 0.82 -3.91 22.32
C ALA A 177 1.70 -4.59 23.40
N PRO A 178 1.78 -4.04 24.61
CA PRO A 178 2.54 -4.67 25.68
C PRO A 178 1.95 -6.05 25.99
N HIS A 179 2.82 -7.07 26.04
CA HIS A 179 2.42 -8.44 26.42
C HIS A 179 2.03 -8.56 27.90
N ASN A 180 2.35 -7.58 28.73
CA ASN A 180 1.92 -7.46 30.13
C ASN A 180 2.12 -6.03 30.66
N THR A 181 1.20 -5.58 31.36
CA THR A 181 0.64 -4.41 31.95
C THR A 181 1.50 -3.48 32.81
N GLU A 182 2.81 -3.52 32.87
CA GLU A 182 3.51 -2.64 33.84
C GLU A 182 4.59 -1.71 33.27
N HIS A 183 5.05 -1.91 32.05
CA HIS A 183 5.97 -0.96 31.43
C HIS A 183 5.52 -0.66 30.00
N LYS A 184 5.10 0.58 29.74
CA LYS A 184 5.10 1.16 28.39
C LYS A 184 6.56 1.20 27.91
N THR A 185 7.04 0.13 27.31
CA THR A 185 8.28 0.20 26.57
C THR A 185 8.00 1.04 25.32
N GLU A 186 8.45 2.29 25.34
CA GLU A 186 8.53 3.07 24.11
C GLU A 186 9.21 2.21 23.06
N HIS A 187 8.59 2.10 21.90
CA HIS A 187 9.13 1.34 20.80
C HIS A 187 10.33 2.13 20.25
N ASN A 188 11.54 1.79 20.70
CA ASN A 188 12.78 2.41 20.22
C ASN A 188 13.21 1.92 18.82
N GLY A 189 12.33 1.19 18.10
CA GLY A 189 12.58 0.71 16.77
C GLY A 189 12.34 1.77 15.70
N LEU A 190 13.13 1.72 14.62
CA LEU A 190 12.92 2.55 13.44
C LEU A 190 11.96 1.86 12.47
N THR A 191 11.06 2.63 11.87
CA THR A 191 10.23 2.20 10.74
C THR A 191 10.94 2.57 9.45
N LEU A 192 11.40 1.57 8.69
CA LEU A 192 11.88 1.82 7.32
C LEU A 192 10.68 1.90 6.37
N TYR A 193 10.53 3.04 5.72
CA TYR A 193 9.43 3.30 4.82
C TYR A 193 9.92 3.59 3.38
N PRO A 194 10.08 2.55 2.54
CA PRO A 194 10.37 2.74 1.12
C PRO A 194 9.18 3.39 0.42
N HIS A 195 9.42 4.51 -0.25
CA HIS A 195 8.38 5.26 -0.93
C HIS A 195 8.92 5.96 -2.19
N PHE A 196 8.03 6.29 -3.12
CA PHE A 196 8.41 6.98 -4.37
C PHE A 196 8.36 8.53 -4.24
N ASN A 197 7.81 9.07 -3.16
CA ASN A 197 7.60 10.51 -2.98
C ASN A 197 8.14 10.95 -1.61
N ALA A 198 8.98 11.99 -1.61
CA ALA A 198 9.56 12.57 -0.40
C ALA A 198 8.56 13.40 0.45
N SER A 199 7.36 13.68 -0.07
CA SER A 199 6.31 14.44 0.64
C SER A 199 5.07 13.56 0.89
N PRO A 200 5.04 12.74 1.95
CA PRO A 200 3.92 11.88 2.24
C PRO A 200 2.61 12.64 2.47
N LYS A 201 1.48 12.02 2.11
CA LYS A 201 0.13 12.55 2.29
C LYS A 201 -0.71 11.55 3.07
N ALA A 202 -1.42 12.01 4.08
CA ALA A 202 -2.16 11.16 5.01
C ALA A 202 -3.15 10.21 4.31
N GLY A 203 -3.96 10.68 3.39
CA GLY A 203 -4.96 9.89 2.68
C GLY A 203 -5.03 10.20 1.19
N TRP A 204 -5.74 9.34 0.45
CA TRP A 204 -5.92 9.54 -0.99
C TRP A 204 -6.55 10.89 -1.35
N PHE A 205 -7.47 11.38 -0.51
CA PHE A 205 -8.13 12.68 -0.70
C PHE A 205 -7.22 13.88 -0.37
N ASP A 206 -6.02 13.64 0.17
CA ASP A 206 -5.05 14.68 0.52
C ASP A 206 -4.00 14.94 -0.58
N LYS A 207 -4.02 14.18 -1.69
CA LYS A 207 -3.02 14.27 -2.76
C LYS A 207 -2.80 15.69 -3.30
N SER A 208 -3.88 16.46 -3.43
CA SER A 208 -3.87 17.85 -3.90
C SER A 208 -4.00 18.88 -2.77
N SER A 209 -3.98 18.46 -1.52
CA SER A 209 -4.10 19.35 -0.37
C SER A 209 -2.74 19.80 0.15
N THR A 210 -2.72 20.88 0.91
CA THR A 210 -1.53 21.35 1.66
C THR A 210 -1.30 20.57 2.95
N ARG A 211 -2.26 19.71 3.36
CA ARG A 211 -2.12 18.89 4.57
C ARG A 211 -0.91 17.99 4.46
N GLN A 212 -0.05 18.06 5.45
CA GLN A 212 1.10 17.18 5.63
C GLN A 212 0.74 16.08 6.64
N VAL A 213 1.53 15.02 6.67
CA VAL A 213 1.50 14.02 7.75
C VAL A 213 2.00 14.62 9.04
N SER A 214 1.59 14.06 10.17
CA SER A 214 2.01 14.52 11.49
C SER A 214 3.49 14.20 11.73
N HIS A 215 4.24 15.14 12.27
CA HIS A 215 5.61 14.91 12.75
C HIS A 215 5.64 13.77 13.78
N GLU A 216 4.65 13.68 14.65
CA GLU A 216 4.56 12.63 15.66
C GLU A 216 4.42 11.23 15.04
N SER A 217 3.65 11.10 13.95
CA SER A 217 3.51 9.83 13.21
C SER A 217 4.82 9.40 12.54
N TYR A 218 5.74 10.32 12.27
CA TYR A 218 6.97 10.06 11.53
C TYR A 218 8.25 10.18 12.35
N LYS A 219 8.18 10.47 13.67
CA LYS A 219 9.36 10.70 14.51
C LYS A 219 10.37 9.53 14.51
N ASN A 220 9.91 8.30 14.33
CA ASN A 220 10.72 7.09 14.27
C ASN A 220 10.74 6.47 12.86
N THR A 221 10.46 7.25 11.81
CA THR A 221 10.38 6.74 10.43
C THR A 221 11.58 7.21 9.62
N VAL A 222 12.24 6.26 8.99
CA VAL A 222 13.26 6.52 7.95
C VAL A 222 12.60 6.35 6.59
N LEU A 223 12.37 7.46 5.90
CA LEU A 223 11.80 7.48 4.57
C LEU A 223 12.88 7.23 3.52
N LEU A 224 12.77 6.13 2.78
CA LEU A 224 13.68 5.78 1.70
C LEU A 224 13.04 6.14 0.36
N VAL A 225 13.56 7.15 -0.32
CA VAL A 225 13.00 7.67 -1.58
C VAL A 225 14.07 7.79 -2.67
N PRO A 226 13.70 7.62 -3.95
CA PRO A 226 14.60 7.86 -5.06
C PRO A 226 14.96 9.34 -5.13
N SER A 227 16.24 9.62 -5.34
CA SER A 227 16.73 11.00 -5.51
C SER A 227 16.27 11.61 -6.83
N ASN A 228 16.16 12.94 -6.89
CA ASN A 228 15.85 13.63 -8.15
C ASN A 228 16.85 13.26 -9.25
N LYS A 229 18.16 13.14 -8.91
CA LYS A 229 19.20 12.73 -9.86
C LYS A 229 18.93 11.33 -10.44
N PHE A 230 18.48 10.39 -9.60
CA PHE A 230 18.08 9.06 -10.08
C PHE A 230 16.87 9.15 -11.01
N ILE A 231 15.81 9.87 -10.62
CA ILE A 231 14.61 10.04 -11.46
C ILE A 231 14.95 10.69 -12.79
N GLU A 232 15.80 11.71 -12.81
CA GLU A 232 16.26 12.39 -14.03
C GLU A 232 17.08 11.47 -14.96
N SER A 233 17.73 10.44 -14.43
CA SER A 233 18.47 9.45 -15.21
C SER A 233 17.56 8.39 -15.86
N LEU A 234 16.32 8.25 -15.40
CA LEU A 234 15.37 7.28 -15.96
C LEU A 234 14.85 7.72 -17.33
N PRO A 235 14.42 6.77 -18.21
CA PRO A 235 13.70 7.12 -19.42
C PRO A 235 12.47 7.99 -19.06
N TYR A 236 12.18 8.98 -19.92
CA TYR A 236 11.14 9.99 -19.70
C TYR A 236 11.31 10.83 -18.40
N ARG A 237 12.45 10.71 -17.70
CA ARG A 237 12.77 11.43 -16.45
C ARG A 237 11.66 11.31 -15.40
N LYS A 238 11.03 10.14 -15.31
CA LYS A 238 9.94 9.88 -14.38
C LYS A 238 9.93 8.42 -13.92
N ILE A 239 9.33 8.20 -12.76
CA ILE A 239 8.99 6.87 -12.28
C ILE A 239 7.77 6.37 -13.07
N PRO A 240 7.75 5.11 -13.54
CA PRO A 240 6.58 4.51 -14.18
C PRO A 240 5.30 4.65 -13.36
N ASP A 241 4.20 4.96 -14.02
CA ASP A 241 2.90 5.01 -13.39
C ASP A 241 1.79 4.50 -14.32
N ARG A 242 0.60 4.30 -13.76
CA ARG A 242 -0.55 3.74 -14.49
C ARG A 242 -1.00 4.56 -15.70
N THR A 243 -0.67 5.84 -15.79
CA THR A 243 -1.03 6.66 -16.95
C THR A 243 -0.26 6.25 -18.20
N ASP A 244 0.87 5.54 -18.03
CA ASP A 244 1.65 5.01 -19.13
C ASP A 244 0.88 3.96 -19.95
N PHE A 245 -0.10 3.26 -19.34
CA PHE A 245 -0.99 2.34 -20.06
C PHE A 245 -1.87 3.04 -21.11
N THR A 246 -2.16 4.32 -20.92
CA THR A 246 -2.97 5.12 -21.84
C THR A 246 -2.13 6.04 -22.72
N ASN A 247 -0.95 6.43 -22.27
CA ASN A 247 -0.13 7.44 -22.93
C ASN A 247 0.95 6.85 -23.84
N LEU A 248 1.28 5.56 -23.68
CA LEU A 248 2.34 4.90 -24.44
C LEU A 248 1.81 3.64 -25.15
N PRO A 249 2.29 3.34 -26.37
CA PRO A 249 2.11 2.03 -26.97
C PRO A 249 2.66 0.92 -26.06
N ALA A 250 2.03 -0.26 -26.09
CA ALA A 250 2.34 -1.34 -25.15
C ALA A 250 3.82 -1.77 -25.20
N ASP A 251 4.38 -1.93 -26.40
CA ASP A 251 5.78 -2.31 -26.59
C ASP A 251 6.76 -1.26 -26.04
N VAL A 252 6.47 0.03 -26.27
CA VAL A 252 7.25 1.16 -25.76
C VAL A 252 7.18 1.20 -24.24
N ARG A 253 5.98 1.07 -23.68
CA ARG A 253 5.75 1.05 -22.23
C ARG A 253 6.48 -0.12 -21.56
N ILE A 254 6.35 -1.32 -22.11
CA ILE A 254 7.00 -2.52 -21.58
C ILE A 254 8.52 -2.33 -21.55
N LYS A 255 9.11 -1.89 -22.66
CA LYS A 255 10.56 -1.62 -22.73
C LYS A 255 10.98 -0.60 -21.68
N TYR A 256 10.26 0.51 -21.57
CA TYR A 256 10.50 1.56 -20.57
C TYR A 256 10.47 1.00 -19.15
N TRP A 257 9.40 0.30 -18.78
CA TRP A 257 9.23 -0.22 -17.44
C TRP A 257 10.27 -1.27 -17.06
N LEU A 258 10.63 -2.16 -18.00
CA LEU A 258 11.70 -3.13 -17.78
C LEU A 258 13.07 -2.46 -17.62
N THR A 259 13.34 -1.38 -18.36
CA THR A 259 14.55 -0.58 -18.16
C THR A 259 14.58 0.03 -16.75
N VAL A 260 13.46 0.60 -16.28
CA VAL A 260 13.41 1.16 -14.93
C VAL A 260 13.57 0.08 -13.88
N LEU A 261 13.00 -1.12 -14.07
CA LEU A 261 13.21 -2.24 -13.15
C LEU A 261 14.69 -2.62 -13.04
N SER A 262 15.42 -2.66 -14.16
CA SER A 262 16.87 -2.94 -14.09
C SER A 262 17.66 -1.82 -13.38
N GLU A 263 17.25 -0.57 -13.51
CA GLU A 263 17.88 0.55 -12.80
C GLU A 263 17.66 0.52 -11.28
N THR A 264 16.66 -0.23 -10.78
CA THR A 264 16.44 -0.39 -9.33
C THR A 264 17.57 -1.15 -8.64
N GLU A 265 18.37 -1.95 -9.37
CA GLU A 265 19.56 -2.61 -8.82
C GLU A 265 20.56 -1.59 -8.26
N ARG A 266 20.74 -0.46 -8.95
CA ARG A 266 21.60 0.64 -8.48
C ARG A 266 21.13 1.22 -7.14
N VAL A 267 19.80 1.33 -6.95
CA VAL A 267 19.23 1.80 -5.67
C VAL A 267 19.49 0.78 -4.56
N ALA A 268 19.41 -0.50 -4.86
CA ALA A 268 19.74 -1.56 -3.91
C ALA A 268 21.24 -1.53 -3.52
N ASP A 269 22.13 -1.30 -4.49
CA ASP A 269 23.57 -1.18 -4.25
C ASP A 269 23.90 0.04 -3.38
N GLU A 270 23.29 1.21 -3.65
CA GLU A 270 23.44 2.41 -2.83
C GLU A 270 22.93 2.18 -1.40
N MET A 271 21.82 1.46 -1.22
CA MET A 271 21.32 1.11 0.12
C MET A 271 22.27 0.15 0.84
N SER A 272 22.81 -0.85 0.14
CA SER A 272 23.78 -1.79 0.68
C SER A 272 25.07 -1.06 1.12
N GLN A 273 25.54 -0.12 0.31
CA GLN A 273 26.68 0.72 0.65
C GLN A 273 26.38 1.61 1.87
N PHE A 274 25.20 2.23 1.93
CA PHE A 274 24.79 3.04 3.08
C PHE A 274 24.78 2.21 4.37
N ILE A 275 24.22 1.01 4.34
CA ILE A 275 24.19 0.09 5.50
C ILE A 275 25.61 -0.26 5.94
N SER A 276 26.53 -0.53 5.00
CA SER A 276 27.90 -0.95 5.31
C SER A 276 28.77 0.22 5.80
N THR A 277 28.60 1.41 5.27
CA THR A 277 29.40 2.59 5.63
C THR A 277 28.82 3.38 6.79
N GLN A 278 27.52 3.25 7.04
CA GLN A 278 26.77 4.04 8.03
C GLN A 278 26.99 5.55 7.89
N ASP A 279 27.07 6.04 6.65
CA ASP A 279 27.33 7.45 6.34
C ASP A 279 26.06 8.29 6.61
N LEU A 280 25.97 8.80 7.84
CA LEU A 280 24.82 9.59 8.29
C LEU A 280 24.67 10.93 7.54
N SER A 281 25.71 11.40 6.81
CA SER A 281 25.60 12.62 6.00
C SER A 281 24.60 12.50 4.85
N LYS A 282 24.23 11.28 4.47
CA LYS A 282 23.19 10.99 3.47
C LYS A 282 21.77 11.12 4.00
N ILE A 283 21.58 11.15 5.32
CA ILE A 283 20.27 11.34 5.96
C ILE A 283 19.93 12.83 5.96
N LYS A 284 18.74 13.14 5.46
CA LYS A 284 18.21 14.51 5.48
C LYS A 284 17.06 14.58 6.49
N PRO A 285 16.91 15.67 7.24
CA PRO A 285 15.72 15.88 8.06
C PRO A 285 14.45 15.83 7.23
N PHE A 286 13.39 15.28 7.84
CA PHE A 286 12.04 15.20 7.24
C PHE A 286 11.28 16.50 7.52
#